data_8e79d1976790a5d580e31c4477a20807
#
_entry.id   8e79d1976790a5d580e31c4477a20807
#
_cell.length_a   1.000
_cell.length_b   1.000
_cell.length_c   1.000
_cell.angle_alpha   90.00
_cell.angle_beta   90.00
_cell.angle_gamma   90.00
#
_symmetry.space_group_name_H-M   'P 1'
#
loop_
_entity.id
_entity.type
_entity.pdbx_description
1 polymer ?
#
loop_
_entity_poly.entity_id
_entity_poly.type
_entity_poly.pdbx_seq_one_letter_code
_entity_poly.pdbx_strand_id
1 'polypeptide(L)'
;MKIKNACDKKLFIIIKKNEFWTRYVQATSYNTNITAVSNKLISLKRRIVMNKIKNTLVILIALIVSMNMTVVTKAYPLRMSDFIKIMYTKPTVTDSIRYKSDTYLQTKLGRINLNEEVLNKFRLKDKINRDAILDYVVDHLEDIKYSLVLKRYDGKEANIRRIVADLSNEDIKKAIADNIFLAVQGKKKGNLSKLDLNKILNRTYIEVDLENQIISQVIKGKRIVTTNVVTGDIQKKAQTSKGLFKIIYMQKNRVLHYRDFNNLPKTDFVERWMRFDDANSIGIHDAPWRKLSSDWEASAYKNGHGSHGCVNTPTEAVKTIYDNAYNGMPVVVY
;
A
#
# COMPACT_ATOMS: atom_id res chain seq x y z
N MET A 1 -44.16 38.95 9.79
CA MET A 1 -44.09 38.18 8.53
C MET A 1 -42.99 38.74 7.61
N LYS A 2 -41.71 38.78 8.07
CA LYS A 2 -40.56 39.31 7.28
C LYS A 2 -39.25 38.60 7.53
N ILE A 3 -39.26 37.36 8.00
CA ILE A 3 -37.99 36.56 8.26
C ILE A 3 -37.79 35.42 7.28
N LYS A 4 -38.82 35.09 6.44
CA LYS A 4 -38.71 33.96 5.49
C LYS A 4 -37.83 34.23 4.23
N ASN A 5 -37.60 35.50 3.88
CA ASN A 5 -36.96 35.84 2.59
C ASN A 5 -35.43 35.90 2.58
N ALA A 6 -34.75 35.84 3.72
CA ALA A 6 -33.30 35.94 3.78
C ALA A 6 -32.62 34.57 3.68
N CYS A 7 -33.26 33.50 4.14
CA CYS A 7 -32.71 32.14 4.11
C CYS A 7 -32.79 31.54 2.71
N ASP A 8 -33.88 31.75 1.98
CA ASP A 8 -34.10 31.21 0.64
C ASP A 8 -33.18 31.84 -0.42
N LYS A 9 -32.85 33.14 -0.28
CA LYS A 9 -31.91 33.80 -1.21
C LYS A 9 -30.45 33.29 -1.06
N LYS A 10 -30.02 32.97 0.14
CA LYS A 10 -28.68 32.41 0.37
C LYS A 10 -28.55 30.95 -0.13
N LEU A 11 -29.62 30.16 0.03
CA LEU A 11 -29.68 28.79 -0.48
C LEU A 11 -29.66 28.76 -2.02
N PHE A 12 -30.40 29.67 -2.66
CA PHE A 12 -30.45 29.79 -4.13
C PHE A 12 -29.14 30.25 -4.74
N ILE A 13 -28.36 31.10 -4.06
CA ILE A 13 -27.03 31.54 -4.49
C ILE A 13 -26.01 30.38 -4.38
N ILE A 14 -26.13 29.52 -3.36
CA ILE A 14 -25.27 28.35 -3.19
C ILE A 14 -25.54 27.29 -4.27
N ILE A 15 -26.81 27.07 -4.65
CA ILE A 15 -27.19 26.13 -5.70
C ILE A 15 -26.74 26.65 -7.08
N LYS A 16 -26.91 27.94 -7.41
CA LYS A 16 -26.43 28.53 -8.68
C LYS A 16 -24.91 28.49 -8.81
N LYS A 17 -24.15 28.68 -7.72
CA LYS A 17 -22.70 28.52 -7.74
C LYS A 17 -22.27 27.08 -8.01
N ASN A 18 -23.01 26.09 -7.54
CA ASN A 18 -22.69 24.66 -7.79
C ASN A 18 -22.99 24.25 -9.23
N GLU A 19 -24.05 24.75 -9.86
CA GLU A 19 -24.36 24.46 -11.27
C GLU A 19 -23.36 25.11 -12.24
N PHE A 20 -22.85 26.29 -11.93
CA PHE A 20 -21.81 26.95 -12.75
C PHE A 20 -20.51 26.14 -12.79
N TRP A 21 -20.09 25.59 -11.67
CA TRP A 21 -18.89 24.75 -11.59
C TRP A 21 -19.07 23.38 -12.27
N THR A 22 -20.26 22.80 -12.21
CA THR A 22 -20.54 21.52 -12.87
C THR A 22 -20.48 21.68 -14.40
N ARG A 23 -20.98 22.78 -14.96
CA ARG A 23 -20.88 23.09 -16.39
C ARG A 23 -19.44 23.44 -16.83
N TYR A 24 -18.65 24.09 -15.99
CA TYR A 24 -17.26 24.41 -16.28
C TYR A 24 -16.38 23.15 -16.34
N VAL A 25 -16.62 22.18 -15.45
CA VAL A 25 -15.90 20.89 -15.45
C VAL A 25 -16.28 20.02 -16.66
N GLN A 26 -17.52 20.12 -17.17
CA GLN A 26 -17.93 19.39 -18.37
C GLN A 26 -17.37 20.00 -19.66
N ALA A 27 -17.10 21.31 -19.69
CA ALA A 27 -16.57 22.00 -20.89
C ALA A 27 -15.04 21.85 -21.06
N THR A 28 -14.29 21.43 -20.04
CA THR A 28 -12.82 21.31 -20.06
C THR A 28 -12.30 19.90 -20.21
N SER A 29 -13.15 18.91 -20.51
CA SER A 29 -12.76 17.47 -20.59
C SER A 29 -12.06 17.05 -21.89
N TYR A 30 -11.52 17.99 -22.65
CA TYR A 30 -10.73 17.70 -23.84
C TYR A 30 -9.26 18.14 -23.65
N ASN A 31 -8.54 17.55 -22.70
CA ASN A 31 -7.08 17.44 -22.77
C ASN A 31 -6.50 16.56 -21.65
N THR A 32 -5.66 15.63 -22.01
CA THR A 32 -5.20 14.47 -21.24
C THR A 32 -4.26 14.75 -20.05
N ASN A 33 -4.06 16.00 -19.64
CA ASN A 33 -3.24 16.38 -18.48
C ASN A 33 -4.04 16.92 -17.27
N ILE A 34 -5.37 16.88 -17.34
CA ILE A 34 -6.26 17.50 -16.33
C ILE A 34 -6.71 16.52 -15.24
N THR A 35 -6.55 15.22 -15.43
CA THR A 35 -7.01 14.21 -14.46
C THR A 35 -6.29 14.28 -13.11
N ALA A 36 -5.00 14.57 -13.09
CA ALA A 36 -4.23 14.70 -11.83
C ALA A 36 -4.61 15.98 -11.06
N VAL A 37 -4.84 17.09 -11.77
CA VAL A 37 -5.26 18.36 -11.16
C VAL A 37 -6.72 18.28 -10.70
N SER A 38 -7.59 17.63 -11.48
CA SER A 38 -8.98 17.38 -11.14
C SER A 38 -9.13 16.56 -9.86
N ASN A 39 -8.38 15.46 -9.73
CA ASN A 39 -8.42 14.60 -8.53
C ASN A 39 -7.91 15.33 -7.28
N LYS A 40 -6.88 16.15 -7.42
CA LYS A 40 -6.36 16.99 -6.33
C LYS A 40 -7.36 18.09 -5.89
N LEU A 41 -8.05 18.70 -6.85
CA LEU A 41 -9.12 19.67 -6.59
C LEU A 41 -10.37 19.03 -5.96
N ILE A 42 -10.74 17.82 -6.40
CA ILE A 42 -11.87 17.07 -5.83
C ILE A 42 -11.56 16.67 -4.38
N SER A 43 -10.32 16.23 -4.09
CA SER A 43 -9.90 15.90 -2.73
C SER A 43 -9.86 17.14 -1.83
N LEU A 44 -9.36 18.26 -2.34
CA LEU A 44 -9.37 19.54 -1.62
C LEU A 44 -10.80 20.06 -1.35
N LYS A 45 -11.69 19.91 -2.34
CA LYS A 45 -13.11 20.30 -2.21
C LYS A 45 -13.84 19.42 -1.20
N ARG A 46 -13.58 18.10 -1.18
CA ARG A 46 -14.10 17.18 -0.14
C ARG A 46 -13.58 17.56 1.25
N ARG A 47 -12.30 17.89 1.39
CA ARG A 47 -11.71 18.34 2.66
C ARG A 47 -12.32 19.66 3.16
N ILE A 48 -12.55 20.64 2.27
CA ILE A 48 -13.18 21.93 2.61
C ILE A 48 -14.64 21.74 2.98
N VAL A 49 -15.37 20.89 2.25
CA VAL A 49 -16.80 20.61 2.56
C VAL A 49 -16.92 19.85 3.87
N MET A 50 -16.09 18.85 4.12
CA MET A 50 -16.08 18.10 5.38
C MET A 50 -15.70 18.97 6.58
N ASN A 51 -14.73 19.89 6.43
CA ASN A 51 -14.41 20.84 7.49
C ASN A 51 -15.54 21.86 7.75
N LYS A 52 -16.24 22.32 6.70
CA LYS A 52 -17.42 23.18 6.88
C LYS A 52 -18.58 22.45 7.56
N ILE A 53 -18.82 21.17 7.19
CA ILE A 53 -19.85 20.34 7.85
C ILE A 53 -19.46 20.08 9.31
N LYS A 54 -18.21 19.75 9.61
CA LYS A 54 -17.73 19.59 11.00
C LYS A 54 -17.92 20.87 11.82
N ASN A 55 -17.55 22.04 11.27
CA ASN A 55 -17.73 23.32 11.96
C ASN A 55 -19.19 23.68 12.15
N THR A 56 -20.05 23.39 11.18
CA THR A 56 -21.52 23.64 11.30
C THR A 56 -22.15 22.69 12.30
N LEU A 57 -21.72 21.42 12.33
CA LEU A 57 -22.19 20.43 13.30
C LEU A 57 -21.77 20.79 14.73
N VAL A 58 -20.51 21.25 14.91
CA VAL A 58 -20.00 21.72 16.21
C VAL A 58 -20.82 22.94 16.71
N ILE A 59 -21.14 23.89 15.83
CA ILE A 59 -21.97 25.05 16.18
C ILE A 59 -23.40 24.61 16.52
N LEU A 60 -23.96 23.65 15.79
CA LEU A 60 -25.29 23.10 16.05
C LEU A 60 -25.36 22.37 17.39
N ILE A 61 -24.35 21.55 17.69
CA ILE A 61 -24.23 20.85 18.97
C ILE A 61 -24.03 21.84 20.11
N ALA A 62 -23.21 22.89 19.92
CA ALA A 62 -23.07 23.96 20.92
C ALA A 62 -24.35 24.72 21.18
N LEU A 63 -25.16 24.97 20.15
CA LEU A 63 -26.48 25.58 20.25
C LEU A 63 -27.49 24.67 20.98
N ILE A 64 -27.50 23.38 20.65
CA ILE A 64 -28.36 22.39 21.32
C ILE A 64 -27.99 22.25 22.81
N VAL A 65 -26.72 22.24 23.14
CA VAL A 65 -26.20 22.18 24.50
C VAL A 65 -26.58 23.48 25.26
N SER A 66 -26.46 24.64 24.63
CA SER A 66 -26.84 25.91 25.25
C SER A 66 -28.36 26.04 25.48
N MET A 67 -29.17 25.46 24.60
CA MET A 67 -30.64 25.46 24.74
C MET A 67 -31.14 24.49 25.81
N ASN A 68 -30.41 23.42 26.10
CA ASN A 68 -30.75 22.43 27.13
C ASN A 68 -30.14 22.73 28.52
N MET A 69 -29.23 23.71 28.63
CA MET A 69 -28.62 24.09 29.92
C MET A 69 -29.55 24.88 30.86
N THR A 70 -30.75 25.29 30.43
CA THR A 70 -31.73 25.94 31.31
C THR A 70 -32.54 24.96 32.17
N VAL A 71 -32.39 23.65 31.99
CA VAL A 71 -33.18 22.63 32.72
C VAL A 71 -32.38 21.80 33.73
N VAL A 72 -31.03 21.88 33.74
CA VAL A 72 -30.18 21.03 34.63
C VAL A 72 -29.20 21.90 35.44
N THR A 73 -29.70 22.80 36.27
CA THR A 73 -28.84 23.58 37.18
C THR A 73 -28.76 22.99 38.58
N LYS A 74 -28.64 21.70 38.76
CA LYS A 74 -28.43 21.11 40.10
C LYS A 74 -27.45 19.90 40.18
N ALA A 75 -26.52 19.72 39.26
CA ALA A 75 -25.46 18.73 39.50
C ALA A 75 -24.22 19.05 38.62
N TYR A 76 -23.16 19.53 39.24
CA TYR A 76 -21.78 19.69 38.81
C TYR A 76 -21.44 20.78 37.79
N PRO A 77 -20.66 21.82 38.17
CA PRO A 77 -20.15 22.84 37.27
C PRO A 77 -18.87 22.32 36.55
N LEU A 78 -19.02 21.59 35.45
CA LEU A 78 -17.95 21.39 34.51
C LEU A 78 -17.75 22.70 33.74
N ARG A 79 -16.57 23.31 33.85
CA ARG A 79 -16.23 24.53 33.11
C ARG A 79 -16.08 24.19 31.64
N MET A 80 -16.45 25.12 30.74
CA MET A 80 -16.27 24.95 29.28
C MET A 80 -14.81 24.62 28.91
N SER A 81 -13.83 25.06 29.70
CA SER A 81 -12.42 24.72 29.58
C SER A 81 -12.14 23.21 29.74
N ASP A 82 -12.96 22.52 30.54
CA ASP A 82 -12.79 21.09 30.79
C ASP A 82 -13.39 20.26 29.65
N PHE A 83 -14.45 20.75 29.03
CA PHE A 83 -15.06 20.16 27.82
C PHE A 83 -14.13 20.32 26.60
N ILE A 84 -13.52 21.48 26.42
CA ILE A 84 -12.53 21.74 25.38
C ILE A 84 -11.29 20.87 25.59
N LYS A 85 -10.86 20.67 26.83
CA LYS A 85 -9.74 19.79 27.17
C LYS A 85 -10.01 18.33 26.82
N ILE A 86 -11.24 17.84 27.04
CA ILE A 86 -11.66 16.49 26.66
C ILE A 86 -11.71 16.30 25.13
N MET A 87 -12.13 17.34 24.39
CA MET A 87 -12.26 17.31 22.92
C MET A 87 -10.94 17.49 22.17
N TYR A 88 -9.93 18.11 22.80
CA TYR A 88 -8.63 18.43 22.17
C TYR A 88 -7.41 17.77 22.84
N THR A 89 -7.58 16.90 23.81
CA THR A 89 -6.47 16.06 24.24
C THR A 89 -6.23 15.02 23.12
N LYS A 90 -5.37 15.39 22.13
CA LYS A 90 -4.53 14.37 21.52
C LYS A 90 -3.96 13.56 22.69
N PRO A 91 -4.03 12.22 22.69
CA PRO A 91 -3.35 11.44 23.71
C PRO A 91 -1.89 11.88 23.67
N THR A 92 -1.46 12.60 24.71
CA THR A 92 -0.08 13.02 24.85
C THR A 92 0.74 11.73 24.98
N VAL A 93 1.81 11.65 24.21
CA VAL A 93 2.78 10.54 24.16
C VAL A 93 3.37 10.20 25.54
N THR A 94 3.07 10.98 26.57
CA THR A 94 3.60 10.85 27.93
C THR A 94 2.98 9.77 28.80
N ASP A 95 1.78 9.25 28.48
CA ASP A 95 1.15 8.18 29.29
C ASP A 95 1.60 6.76 28.90
N SER A 96 2.39 6.62 27.81
CA SER A 96 2.86 5.32 27.32
C SER A 96 4.08 4.74 28.03
N ILE A 97 4.67 5.47 28.99
CA ILE A 97 5.95 5.06 29.60
C ILE A 97 5.81 4.01 30.70
N ARG A 98 4.62 3.81 31.27
CA ARG A 98 4.43 2.93 32.45
C ARG A 98 4.13 1.45 32.16
N TYR A 99 3.65 1.09 30.96
CA TYR A 99 3.41 -0.31 30.61
C TYR A 99 4.01 -0.60 29.23
N LYS A 100 5.21 -1.17 29.21
CA LYS A 100 5.78 -1.75 27.99
C LYS A 100 4.94 -2.95 27.58
N SER A 101 3.90 -2.75 26.80
CA SER A 101 3.25 -3.84 26.10
C SER A 101 4.22 -4.41 25.06
N ASP A 102 4.35 -5.70 24.99
CA ASP A 102 5.06 -6.39 23.89
C ASP A 102 4.30 -6.30 22.57
N THR A 103 3.11 -5.72 22.58
CA THR A 103 2.27 -5.53 21.39
C THR A 103 2.18 -4.05 21.03
N TYR A 104 2.60 -3.68 19.83
CA TYR A 104 2.72 -2.29 19.42
C TYR A 104 2.59 -2.08 17.91
N LEU A 105 2.26 -0.85 17.53
CA LEU A 105 2.44 -0.33 16.18
C LEU A 105 3.71 0.52 16.13
N GLN A 106 4.55 0.30 15.13
CA GLN A 106 5.69 1.17 14.88
C GLN A 106 5.21 2.44 14.19
N THR A 107 5.66 3.60 14.64
CA THR A 107 5.35 4.90 14.04
C THR A 107 6.60 5.66 13.65
N LYS A 108 6.44 6.80 12.98
CA LYS A 108 7.52 7.71 12.63
C LYS A 108 8.20 8.29 13.88
N LEU A 109 7.46 8.49 14.96
CA LEU A 109 7.91 9.11 16.21
C LEU A 109 8.24 8.10 17.33
N GLY A 110 8.09 6.78 17.07
CA GLY A 110 8.34 5.76 18.10
C GLY A 110 7.35 4.61 18.01
N ARG A 111 6.73 4.22 19.13
CA ARG A 111 5.79 3.09 19.21
C ARG A 111 4.50 3.52 19.86
N ILE A 112 3.37 3.07 19.30
CA ILE A 112 2.06 3.08 19.98
C ILE A 112 1.88 1.71 20.62
N ASN A 113 1.93 1.65 21.95
CA ASN A 113 1.71 0.41 22.69
C ASN A 113 0.22 0.08 22.73
N LEU A 114 -0.13 -1.14 22.34
CA LEU A 114 -1.49 -1.67 22.39
C LEU A 114 -1.57 -2.59 23.61
N ASN A 115 -1.65 -1.98 24.80
CA ASN A 115 -1.83 -2.70 26.04
C ASN A 115 -3.25 -3.30 26.13
N GLU A 116 -3.52 -4.08 27.18
CA GLU A 116 -4.81 -4.74 27.35
C GLU A 116 -5.97 -3.74 27.43
N GLU A 117 -5.76 -2.57 28.01
CA GLU A 117 -6.76 -1.50 28.06
C GLU A 117 -7.17 -1.02 26.67
N VAL A 118 -6.18 -0.78 25.77
CA VAL A 118 -6.45 -0.37 24.39
C VAL A 118 -7.12 -1.51 23.61
N LEU A 119 -6.63 -2.75 23.77
CA LEU A 119 -7.21 -3.90 23.07
C LEU A 119 -8.65 -4.20 23.54
N ASN A 120 -8.97 -3.93 24.80
CA ASN A 120 -10.32 -4.10 25.33
C ASN A 120 -11.33 -3.12 24.72
N LYS A 121 -10.91 -1.94 24.24
CA LYS A 121 -11.80 -1.00 23.54
C LYS A 121 -12.36 -1.58 22.23
N PHE A 122 -11.68 -2.58 21.66
CA PHE A 122 -12.13 -3.28 20.46
C PHE A 122 -13.03 -4.49 20.77
N ARG A 123 -13.30 -4.79 22.05
CA ARG A 123 -14.19 -5.89 22.46
C ARG A 123 -15.58 -5.39 22.78
N LEU A 124 -16.60 -5.97 22.14
CA LEU A 124 -18.02 -5.73 22.42
C LEU A 124 -18.63 -7.01 22.97
N LYS A 125 -18.77 -7.11 24.30
CA LYS A 125 -19.26 -8.34 24.96
C LYS A 125 -18.49 -9.57 24.44
N ASP A 126 -19.15 -10.42 23.64
CA ASP A 126 -18.57 -11.66 23.11
C ASP A 126 -17.99 -11.51 21.69
N LYS A 127 -17.95 -10.30 21.13
CA LYS A 127 -17.50 -10.04 19.76
C LYS A 127 -16.40 -9.00 19.70
N ILE A 128 -15.60 -9.06 18.63
CA ILE A 128 -14.59 -8.05 18.33
C ILE A 128 -15.20 -7.04 17.35
N ASN A 129 -15.12 -5.77 17.71
CA ASN A 129 -15.59 -4.67 16.87
C ASN A 129 -14.54 -4.37 15.78
N ARG A 130 -14.76 -4.91 14.59
CA ARG A 130 -13.86 -4.69 13.44
C ARG A 130 -13.88 -3.25 12.94
N ASP A 131 -15.03 -2.58 13.00
CA ASP A 131 -15.17 -1.20 12.55
C ASP A 131 -14.36 -0.26 13.44
N ALA A 132 -14.43 -0.45 14.77
CA ALA A 132 -13.60 0.32 15.70
C ALA A 132 -12.09 0.09 15.50
N ILE A 133 -11.67 -1.10 15.07
CA ILE A 133 -10.27 -1.36 14.72
C ILE A 133 -9.90 -0.61 13.43
N LEU A 134 -10.75 -0.64 12.42
CA LEU A 134 -10.53 0.08 11.16
C LEU A 134 -10.47 1.58 11.37
N ASP A 135 -11.39 2.16 12.14
CA ASP A 135 -11.40 3.58 12.50
C ASP A 135 -10.10 3.96 13.20
N TYR A 136 -9.68 3.15 14.18
CA TYR A 136 -8.40 3.35 14.87
C TYR A 136 -7.20 3.34 13.91
N VAL A 137 -7.17 2.42 12.94
CA VAL A 137 -6.09 2.37 11.93
C VAL A 137 -6.14 3.59 11.02
N VAL A 138 -7.32 4.04 10.61
CA VAL A 138 -7.49 5.24 9.76
C VAL A 138 -6.95 6.47 10.47
N ASP A 139 -7.26 6.65 11.76
CA ASP A 139 -6.83 7.80 12.55
C ASP A 139 -5.30 7.88 12.73
N HIS A 140 -4.61 6.73 12.68
CA HIS A 140 -3.17 6.64 12.92
C HIS A 140 -2.35 6.29 11.67
N LEU A 141 -2.99 6.07 10.51
CA LEU A 141 -2.32 5.52 9.33
C LEU A 141 -1.15 6.38 8.84
N GLU A 142 -1.29 7.70 8.87
CA GLU A 142 -0.25 8.63 8.42
C GLU A 142 1.01 8.55 9.30
N ASP A 143 0.86 8.18 10.57
CA ASP A 143 1.95 8.04 11.52
C ASP A 143 2.56 6.64 11.54
N ILE A 144 1.82 5.61 11.12
CA ILE A 144 2.28 4.22 11.15
C ILE A 144 3.42 4.01 10.15
N LYS A 145 4.55 3.51 10.64
CA LYS A 145 5.68 3.04 9.85
C LYS A 145 5.59 1.52 9.71
N TYR A 146 5.06 1.06 8.61
CA TYR A 146 4.95 -0.38 8.35
C TYR A 146 6.16 -0.93 7.59
N SER A 147 6.34 -2.26 7.66
CA SER A 147 7.28 -3.02 6.86
C SER A 147 6.56 -4.18 6.17
N LEU A 148 6.93 -4.44 4.92
CA LEU A 148 6.39 -5.55 4.13
C LEU A 148 7.35 -6.73 4.23
N VAL A 149 6.85 -7.87 4.66
CA VAL A 149 7.64 -9.09 4.86
C VAL A 149 7.05 -10.20 4.00
N LEU A 150 7.86 -10.71 3.08
CA LEU A 150 7.56 -11.88 2.28
C LEU A 150 8.09 -13.14 2.98
N LYS A 151 7.24 -14.16 3.17
CA LYS A 151 7.71 -15.50 3.46
C LYS A 151 8.11 -16.17 2.15
N ARG A 152 9.40 -16.43 2.00
CA ARG A 152 10.07 -16.91 0.79
C ARG A 152 9.75 -18.39 0.51
N TYR A 153 10.15 -18.85 -0.69
CA TYR A 153 10.06 -20.26 -1.11
C TYR A 153 10.79 -21.23 -0.15
N ASP A 154 11.88 -20.79 0.49
CA ASP A 154 12.68 -21.57 1.44
C ASP A 154 12.21 -21.47 2.90
N GLY A 155 11.08 -20.79 3.14
CA GLY A 155 10.49 -20.57 4.45
C GLY A 155 11.11 -19.42 5.25
N LYS A 156 12.21 -18.81 4.80
CA LYS A 156 12.81 -17.61 5.41
C LYS A 156 11.97 -16.36 5.11
N GLU A 157 12.35 -15.24 5.71
CA GLU A 157 11.69 -13.95 5.50
C GLU A 157 12.57 -12.99 4.71
N ALA A 158 11.96 -12.23 3.80
CA ALA A 158 12.58 -11.12 3.11
C ALA A 158 11.81 -9.82 3.40
N ASN A 159 12.53 -8.76 3.77
CA ASN A 159 11.96 -7.43 3.96
C ASN A 159 11.97 -6.66 2.63
N ILE A 160 10.80 -6.24 2.17
CA ILE A 160 10.64 -5.51 0.92
C ILE A 160 10.57 -4.01 1.22
N ARG A 161 11.59 -3.27 0.78
CA ARG A 161 11.75 -1.84 1.10
C ARG A 161 11.27 -0.91 -0.01
N ARG A 162 11.46 -1.29 -1.28
CA ARG A 162 11.06 -0.49 -2.44
C ARG A 162 9.74 -1.02 -2.99
N ILE A 163 8.76 -0.15 -3.11
CA ILE A 163 7.45 -0.47 -3.67
C ILE A 163 7.29 0.36 -4.94
N VAL A 164 7.15 -0.31 -6.07
CA VAL A 164 6.92 0.27 -7.40
C VAL A 164 5.50 -0.08 -7.87
N ALA A 165 4.99 -1.25 -7.46
CA ALA A 165 3.61 -1.63 -7.69
C ALA A 165 2.65 -0.78 -6.85
N ASP A 166 1.43 -0.58 -7.36
CA ASP A 166 0.38 0.12 -6.64
C ASP A 166 -0.17 -0.77 -5.52
N LEU A 167 0.38 -0.63 -4.30
CA LEU A 167 -0.31 -1.09 -3.11
C LEU A 167 -1.28 0.00 -2.68
N SER A 168 -2.56 -0.34 -2.60
CA SER A 168 -3.56 0.62 -2.14
C SER A 168 -3.40 0.88 -0.64
N ASN A 169 -3.70 2.11 -0.21
CA ASN A 169 -3.79 2.41 1.23
C ASN A 169 -4.82 1.50 1.92
N GLU A 170 -5.83 1.03 1.21
CA GLU A 170 -6.84 0.11 1.74
C GLU A 170 -6.25 -1.28 2.05
N ASP A 171 -5.36 -1.82 1.20
CA ASP A 171 -4.68 -3.09 1.48
C ASP A 171 -3.80 -2.99 2.72
N ILE A 172 -3.09 -1.87 2.89
CA ILE A 172 -2.26 -1.61 4.06
C ILE A 172 -3.11 -1.46 5.33
N LYS A 173 -4.18 -0.66 5.29
CA LYS A 173 -5.13 -0.51 6.40
C LYS A 173 -5.69 -1.84 6.86
N LYS A 174 -6.18 -2.63 5.90
CA LYS A 174 -6.74 -3.96 6.15
C LYS A 174 -5.71 -4.88 6.80
N ALA A 175 -4.47 -4.90 6.30
CA ALA A 175 -3.42 -5.74 6.85
C ALA A 175 -3.04 -5.35 8.29
N ILE A 176 -2.99 -4.04 8.61
CA ILE A 176 -2.77 -3.55 9.97
C ILE A 176 -3.96 -3.92 10.86
N ALA A 177 -5.20 -3.69 10.41
CA ALA A 177 -6.41 -4.01 11.14
C ALA A 177 -6.52 -5.51 11.45
N ASP A 178 -6.17 -6.38 10.49
CA ASP A 178 -6.12 -7.84 10.70
C ASP A 178 -5.08 -8.23 11.76
N ASN A 179 -3.92 -7.55 11.79
CA ASN A 179 -2.92 -7.78 12.84
C ASN A 179 -3.44 -7.35 14.23
N ILE A 180 -4.12 -6.21 14.33
CA ILE A 180 -4.76 -5.75 15.58
C ILE A 180 -5.86 -6.76 15.99
N PHE A 181 -6.70 -7.18 15.04
CA PHE A 181 -7.74 -8.19 15.30
C PHE A 181 -7.16 -9.49 15.88
N LEU A 182 -6.05 -9.98 15.32
CA LEU A 182 -5.33 -11.15 15.87
C LEU A 182 -4.75 -10.87 17.26
N ALA A 183 -4.29 -9.65 17.53
CA ALA A 183 -3.78 -9.27 18.85
C ALA A 183 -4.91 -9.24 19.89
N VAL A 184 -6.10 -8.71 19.54
CA VAL A 184 -7.29 -8.74 20.41
C VAL A 184 -7.70 -10.17 20.76
N GLN A 185 -7.48 -11.13 19.85
CA GLN A 185 -7.70 -12.56 20.09
C GLN A 185 -6.57 -13.25 20.89
N GLY A 186 -5.50 -12.53 21.24
CA GLY A 186 -4.32 -13.13 21.86
C GLY A 186 -3.47 -13.99 20.91
N LYS A 187 -3.74 -13.96 19.60
CA LYS A 187 -3.07 -14.77 18.57
C LYS A 187 -1.85 -14.12 17.95
N LYS A 188 -1.61 -12.83 18.22
CA LYS A 188 -0.46 -12.07 17.72
C LYS A 188 0.05 -11.11 18.77
N LYS A 189 1.37 -11.04 18.91
CA LYS A 189 2.10 -10.10 19.76
C LYS A 189 3.24 -9.44 18.97
N GLY A 190 3.90 -8.47 19.57
CA GLY A 190 5.04 -7.78 19.00
C GLY A 190 4.64 -6.66 18.04
N ASN A 191 5.43 -6.44 17.01
CA ASN A 191 5.21 -5.38 16.02
C ASN A 191 4.06 -5.72 15.07
N LEU A 192 2.90 -5.09 15.26
CA LEU A 192 1.73 -5.27 14.40
C LEU A 192 1.83 -4.52 13.06
N SER A 193 2.82 -3.61 12.92
CA SER A 193 3.13 -2.94 11.64
C SER A 193 4.03 -3.79 10.73
N LYS A 194 4.47 -4.97 11.16
CA LYS A 194 5.12 -5.98 10.33
C LYS A 194 4.05 -6.74 9.57
N LEU A 195 3.88 -6.42 8.28
CA LEU A 195 2.78 -6.89 7.45
C LEU A 195 3.19 -8.09 6.59
N ASP A 196 2.35 -9.11 6.55
CA ASP A 196 2.52 -10.31 5.73
C ASP A 196 2.20 -10.00 4.26
N LEU A 197 3.24 -9.82 3.44
CA LEU A 197 3.09 -9.50 2.03
C LEU A 197 2.42 -10.62 1.24
N ASN A 198 2.63 -11.89 1.62
CA ASN A 198 1.98 -13.02 0.95
C ASN A 198 0.45 -12.92 1.02
N LYS A 199 -0.08 -12.45 2.17
CA LYS A 199 -1.51 -12.23 2.35
C LYS A 199 -2.01 -11.03 1.57
N ILE A 200 -1.28 -9.90 1.60
CA ILE A 200 -1.63 -8.68 0.87
C ILE A 200 -1.73 -8.98 -0.63
N LEU A 201 -0.82 -9.78 -1.17
CA LEU A 201 -0.80 -10.20 -2.57
C LEU A 201 -1.77 -11.36 -2.86
N ASN A 202 -2.72 -11.66 -1.97
CA ASN A 202 -3.67 -12.78 -2.11
C ASN A 202 -2.98 -14.11 -2.45
N ARG A 203 -1.73 -14.29 -1.98
CA ARG A 203 -0.88 -15.45 -2.24
C ARG A 203 -0.73 -15.77 -3.73
N THR A 204 -0.72 -14.73 -4.60
CA THR A 204 -0.56 -14.86 -6.04
C THR A 204 0.47 -13.84 -6.52
N TYR A 205 1.67 -14.30 -6.86
CA TYR A 205 2.81 -13.46 -7.22
C TYR A 205 3.94 -14.28 -7.84
N ILE A 206 4.89 -13.60 -8.45
CA ILE A 206 6.20 -14.14 -8.82
C ILE A 206 7.21 -13.61 -7.79
N GLU A 207 8.10 -14.46 -7.27
CA GLU A 207 9.24 -14.07 -6.44
C GLU A 207 10.55 -14.36 -7.15
N VAL A 208 11.51 -13.46 -7.03
CA VAL A 208 12.88 -13.59 -7.58
C VAL A 208 13.87 -13.36 -6.45
N ASP A 209 14.60 -14.41 -6.10
CA ASP A 209 15.69 -14.40 -5.14
C ASP A 209 17.00 -14.12 -5.86
N LEU A 210 17.52 -12.90 -5.73
CA LEU A 210 18.75 -12.49 -6.39
C LEU A 210 20.00 -13.15 -5.79
N GLU A 211 19.97 -13.47 -4.51
CA GLU A 211 21.12 -14.09 -3.84
C GLU A 211 21.30 -15.54 -4.25
N ASN A 212 20.20 -16.30 -4.25
CA ASN A 212 20.20 -17.72 -4.59
C ASN A 212 19.91 -17.98 -6.07
N GLN A 213 19.63 -16.93 -6.86
CA GLN A 213 19.31 -17.02 -8.29
C GLN A 213 18.16 -17.99 -8.56
N ILE A 214 17.04 -17.77 -7.85
CA ILE A 214 15.84 -18.59 -7.95
C ILE A 214 14.65 -17.71 -8.32
N ILE A 215 13.83 -18.19 -9.25
CA ILE A 215 12.48 -17.67 -9.50
C ILE A 215 11.44 -18.69 -9.06
N SER A 216 10.36 -18.21 -8.47
CA SER A 216 9.18 -19.02 -8.15
C SER A 216 7.91 -18.29 -8.52
N GLN A 217 6.90 -19.04 -8.97
CA GLN A 217 5.54 -18.51 -9.14
C GLN A 217 4.58 -19.19 -8.18
N VAL A 218 3.81 -18.38 -7.47
CA VAL A 218 2.78 -18.81 -6.52
C VAL A 218 1.42 -18.34 -7.02
N ILE A 219 0.45 -19.25 -7.12
CA ILE A 219 -0.93 -18.98 -7.51
C ILE A 219 -1.86 -19.48 -6.41
N LYS A 220 -2.61 -18.56 -5.80
CA LYS A 220 -3.54 -18.87 -4.68
C LYS A 220 -2.89 -19.69 -3.56
N GLY A 221 -1.63 -19.42 -3.27
CA GLY A 221 -0.84 -20.10 -2.25
C GLY A 221 -0.20 -21.41 -2.67
N LYS A 222 -0.47 -21.90 -3.89
CA LYS A 222 0.20 -23.08 -4.46
C LYS A 222 1.41 -22.65 -5.28
N ARG A 223 2.57 -23.19 -5.00
CA ARG A 223 3.79 -23.00 -5.79
C ARG A 223 3.69 -23.81 -7.07
N ILE A 224 3.68 -23.11 -8.21
CA ILE A 224 3.49 -23.74 -9.54
C ILE A 224 4.83 -24.14 -10.12
N VAL A 225 5.84 -23.28 -9.99
CA VAL A 225 7.19 -23.51 -10.50
C VAL A 225 8.22 -22.91 -9.56
N THR A 226 9.38 -23.55 -9.49
CA THR A 226 10.60 -23.03 -8.88
C THR A 226 11.78 -23.50 -9.70
N THR A 227 12.64 -22.59 -10.14
CA THR A 227 13.78 -22.91 -10.99
C THR A 227 14.93 -21.92 -10.79
N ASN A 228 16.13 -22.33 -11.19
CA ASN A 228 17.27 -21.43 -11.28
C ASN A 228 17.05 -20.38 -12.36
N VAL A 229 17.65 -19.21 -12.15
CA VAL A 229 17.66 -18.09 -13.11
C VAL A 229 19.04 -17.48 -13.15
N VAL A 230 19.28 -16.60 -14.13
CA VAL A 230 20.43 -15.71 -14.12
C VAL A 230 19.94 -14.28 -14.25
N THR A 231 20.26 -13.48 -13.24
CA THR A 231 19.86 -12.08 -13.14
C THR A 231 20.99 -11.13 -13.58
N GLY A 232 20.78 -9.84 -13.43
CA GLY A 232 21.69 -8.80 -13.87
C GLY A 232 23.09 -8.87 -13.25
N ASP A 233 24.11 -8.64 -14.06
CA ASP A 233 25.51 -8.74 -13.73
C ASP A 233 25.98 -7.65 -12.76
N ILE A 234 26.52 -8.06 -11.60
CA ILE A 234 27.00 -7.13 -10.57
C ILE A 234 28.29 -6.43 -11.01
N GLN A 235 29.24 -7.18 -11.61
CA GLN A 235 30.53 -6.61 -12.02
C GLN A 235 30.37 -5.56 -13.09
N LYS A 236 29.37 -5.74 -13.96
CA LYS A 236 29.03 -4.83 -15.06
C LYS A 236 28.03 -3.75 -14.68
N LYS A 237 27.70 -3.63 -13.38
CA LYS A 237 26.73 -2.64 -12.84
C LYS A 237 25.34 -2.71 -13.50
N ALA A 238 24.92 -3.91 -13.86
CA ALA A 238 23.65 -4.19 -14.52
C ALA A 238 22.68 -4.97 -13.63
N GLN A 239 22.73 -4.75 -12.31
CA GLN A 239 21.93 -5.50 -11.33
C GLN A 239 20.44 -5.40 -11.60
N THR A 240 19.73 -6.52 -11.43
CA THR A 240 18.28 -6.54 -11.39
C THR A 240 17.77 -5.73 -10.19
N SER A 241 16.80 -4.88 -10.41
CA SER A 241 16.24 -4.00 -9.37
C SER A 241 15.49 -4.79 -8.30
N LYS A 242 15.78 -4.51 -7.01
CA LYS A 242 15.03 -5.06 -5.87
C LYS A 242 13.75 -4.26 -5.62
N GLY A 243 12.69 -4.94 -5.20
CA GLY A 243 11.44 -4.29 -4.81
C GLY A 243 10.19 -5.12 -5.07
N LEU A 244 9.04 -4.51 -4.82
CA LEU A 244 7.74 -5.00 -5.25
C LEU A 244 7.33 -4.28 -6.54
N PHE A 245 7.17 -5.04 -7.59
CA PHE A 245 6.77 -4.61 -8.93
C PHE A 245 5.46 -5.31 -9.34
N LYS A 246 4.99 -5.02 -10.54
CA LYS A 246 3.93 -5.75 -11.23
C LYS A 246 4.31 -5.99 -12.68
N ILE A 247 3.80 -7.05 -13.29
CA ILE A 247 3.91 -7.24 -14.74
C ILE A 247 3.17 -6.09 -15.44
N ILE A 248 3.88 -5.34 -16.26
CA ILE A 248 3.37 -4.16 -16.97
C ILE A 248 2.71 -4.61 -18.27
N TYR A 249 3.42 -5.44 -19.04
CA TYR A 249 2.89 -6.09 -20.23
C TYR A 249 3.60 -7.42 -20.52
N MET A 250 2.94 -8.24 -21.30
CA MET A 250 3.42 -9.56 -21.73
C MET A 250 3.40 -9.64 -23.25
N GLN A 251 4.39 -10.31 -23.81
CA GLN A 251 4.51 -10.49 -25.27
C GLN A 251 5.10 -11.86 -25.59
N LYS A 252 4.58 -12.52 -26.61
CA LYS A 252 5.20 -13.69 -27.24
C LYS A 252 6.03 -13.29 -28.44
N ASN A 253 7.08 -14.09 -28.74
CA ASN A 253 7.90 -13.93 -29.94
C ASN A 253 8.45 -12.50 -30.10
N ARG A 254 9.23 -12.09 -29.13
CA ARG A 254 9.81 -10.74 -29.08
C ARG A 254 11.26 -10.73 -29.53
N VAL A 255 11.64 -9.77 -30.36
CA VAL A 255 13.03 -9.40 -30.60
C VAL A 255 13.43 -8.33 -29.59
N LEU A 256 14.46 -8.62 -28.81
CA LEU A 256 15.09 -7.69 -27.87
C LEU A 256 16.20 -6.94 -28.61
N HIS A 257 16.13 -5.61 -28.59
CA HIS A 257 17.20 -4.75 -29.09
C HIS A 257 17.90 -4.11 -27.89
N TYR A 258 19.21 -4.28 -27.79
CA TYR A 258 19.98 -3.73 -26.69
C TYR A 258 21.42 -3.45 -27.13
N ARG A 259 22.21 -2.84 -26.27
CA ARG A 259 23.67 -2.75 -26.45
C ARG A 259 24.36 -3.71 -25.49
N ASP A 260 25.35 -4.44 -25.99
CA ASP A 260 26.15 -5.31 -25.11
C ASP A 260 27.07 -4.46 -24.20
N PHE A 261 27.82 -5.12 -23.33
CA PHE A 261 28.72 -4.43 -22.40
C PHE A 261 29.89 -3.71 -23.07
N ASN A 262 30.15 -3.95 -24.37
CA ASN A 262 31.10 -3.21 -25.20
C ASN A 262 30.42 -2.09 -25.99
N ASN A 263 29.15 -1.77 -25.66
CA ASN A 263 28.33 -0.76 -26.33
C ASN A 263 28.00 -1.07 -27.80
N LEU A 264 28.12 -2.34 -28.22
CA LEU A 264 27.76 -2.81 -29.56
C LEU A 264 26.28 -3.18 -29.64
N PRO A 265 25.57 -2.83 -30.74
CA PRO A 265 24.17 -3.20 -30.90
C PRO A 265 24.04 -4.73 -31.02
N LYS A 266 23.06 -5.27 -30.29
CA LYS A 266 22.72 -6.70 -30.27
C LYS A 266 21.22 -6.89 -30.38
N THR A 267 20.85 -8.05 -30.88
CA THR A 267 19.47 -8.50 -30.96
C THR A 267 19.38 -9.95 -30.54
N ASP A 268 18.43 -10.26 -29.63
CA ASP A 268 18.11 -11.62 -29.24
C ASP A 268 16.61 -11.87 -29.44
N PHE A 269 16.24 -13.07 -29.85
CA PHE A 269 14.86 -13.51 -29.91
C PHE A 269 14.50 -14.29 -28.64
N VAL A 270 13.32 -13.96 -28.09
CA VAL A 270 12.75 -14.63 -26.93
C VAL A 270 11.30 -15.04 -27.20
N GLU A 271 10.91 -16.24 -26.80
CA GLU A 271 9.55 -16.75 -27.01
C GLU A 271 8.56 -16.14 -26.04
N ARG A 272 8.99 -15.82 -24.82
CA ARG A 272 8.16 -15.27 -23.75
C ARG A 272 8.86 -14.08 -23.11
N TRP A 273 8.12 -12.98 -23.03
CA TRP A 273 8.56 -11.73 -22.41
C TRP A 273 7.52 -11.22 -21.43
N MET A 274 7.93 -10.87 -20.22
CA MET A 274 7.10 -10.25 -19.19
C MET A 274 7.86 -9.08 -18.59
N ARG A 275 7.49 -7.84 -18.94
CA ARG A 275 8.13 -6.62 -18.42
C ARG A 275 7.59 -6.29 -17.05
N PHE A 276 8.46 -5.98 -16.08
CA PHE A 276 8.06 -5.60 -14.72
C PHE A 276 8.74 -4.34 -14.18
N ASP A 277 9.93 -3.97 -14.65
CA ASP A 277 10.59 -2.71 -14.29
C ASP A 277 10.73 -1.83 -15.54
N ASP A 278 9.84 -0.82 -15.65
CA ASP A 278 9.81 0.05 -16.84
C ASP A 278 10.97 1.03 -16.86
N ALA A 279 11.36 1.55 -15.71
CA ALA A 279 12.44 2.53 -15.59
C ALA A 279 13.79 2.00 -16.11
N ASN A 280 14.05 0.69 -15.90
CA ASN A 280 15.29 0.03 -16.30
C ASN A 280 15.11 -0.95 -17.46
N SER A 281 13.93 -1.01 -18.08
CA SER A 281 13.61 -1.92 -19.17
C SER A 281 13.81 -3.41 -18.85
N ILE A 282 13.58 -3.80 -17.59
CA ILE A 282 13.81 -5.17 -17.11
C ILE A 282 12.55 -6.03 -17.23
N GLY A 283 12.74 -7.28 -17.65
CA GLY A 283 11.69 -8.29 -17.75
C GLY A 283 12.18 -9.69 -17.37
N ILE A 284 11.21 -10.61 -17.30
CA ILE A 284 11.43 -12.04 -17.17
C ILE A 284 11.24 -12.65 -18.55
N HIS A 285 12.19 -13.44 -19.03
CA HIS A 285 12.13 -14.05 -20.36
C HIS A 285 12.96 -15.33 -20.46
N ASP A 286 12.73 -16.15 -21.48
CA ASP A 286 13.60 -17.28 -21.83
C ASP A 286 14.97 -16.79 -22.30
N ALA A 287 15.97 -17.65 -22.15
CA ALA A 287 17.34 -17.38 -22.59
C ALA A 287 17.90 -18.59 -23.35
N PRO A 288 17.46 -18.81 -24.60
CA PRO A 288 17.81 -20.01 -25.39
C PRO A 288 19.30 -20.11 -25.71
N TRP A 289 20.05 -19.04 -25.53
CA TRP A 289 21.53 -19.03 -25.66
C TRP A 289 22.25 -19.67 -24.48
N ARG A 290 21.58 -19.86 -23.31
CA ARG A 290 22.11 -20.56 -22.15
C ARG A 290 21.81 -22.05 -22.27
N LYS A 291 22.71 -22.81 -22.93
CA LYS A 291 22.48 -24.18 -23.31
C LYS A 291 23.04 -25.21 -22.32
N LEU A 292 24.05 -24.81 -21.55
CA LEU A 292 24.74 -25.71 -20.62
C LEU A 292 24.15 -25.56 -19.21
N SER A 293 24.20 -26.61 -18.41
CA SER A 293 23.79 -26.53 -16.99
C SER A 293 24.64 -25.53 -16.21
N SER A 294 25.93 -25.38 -16.54
CA SER A 294 26.82 -24.36 -15.98
C SER A 294 26.41 -22.93 -16.28
N ASP A 295 25.63 -22.68 -17.35
CA ASP A 295 25.12 -21.36 -17.68
C ASP A 295 24.08 -20.84 -16.65
N TRP A 296 23.55 -21.72 -15.81
CA TRP A 296 22.55 -21.46 -14.81
C TRP A 296 23.07 -21.51 -13.36
N GLU A 297 24.38 -21.41 -13.20
CA GLU A 297 24.99 -21.39 -11.87
C GLU A 297 24.61 -20.12 -11.10
N ALA A 298 24.33 -20.28 -9.80
CA ALA A 298 23.97 -19.17 -8.93
C ALA A 298 25.08 -18.10 -8.79
N SER A 299 26.31 -18.42 -9.17
CA SER A 299 27.46 -17.50 -9.18
C SER A 299 27.55 -16.65 -10.46
N ALA A 300 26.85 -17.01 -11.54
CA ALA A 300 26.99 -16.38 -12.87
C ALA A 300 26.86 -14.85 -12.84
N TYR A 301 25.88 -14.34 -12.12
CA TYR A 301 25.65 -12.90 -11.99
C TYR A 301 26.73 -12.14 -11.20
N LYS A 302 27.56 -12.85 -10.44
CA LYS A 302 28.71 -12.29 -9.69
C LYS A 302 30.03 -12.38 -10.48
N ASN A 303 30.10 -13.24 -11.48
CA ASN A 303 31.34 -13.60 -12.17
C ASN A 303 31.41 -13.10 -13.63
N GLY A 304 30.64 -12.08 -13.97
CA GLY A 304 30.67 -11.48 -15.31
C GLY A 304 29.82 -12.22 -16.36
N HIS A 305 29.04 -13.22 -15.95
CA HIS A 305 28.15 -14.01 -16.82
C HIS A 305 26.66 -13.72 -16.57
N GLY A 306 26.37 -12.63 -15.88
CA GLY A 306 25.02 -12.13 -15.64
C GLY A 306 24.35 -11.57 -16.89
N SER A 307 23.09 -11.18 -16.77
CA SER A 307 22.33 -10.48 -17.80
C SER A 307 22.55 -8.95 -17.74
N HIS A 308 21.89 -8.22 -18.65
CA HIS A 308 21.84 -6.76 -18.63
C HIS A 308 20.76 -6.20 -17.66
N GLY A 309 20.32 -7.01 -16.69
CA GLY A 309 19.30 -6.65 -15.70
C GLY A 309 18.07 -7.55 -15.74
N CYS A 310 17.77 -8.18 -16.88
CA CYS A 310 16.64 -9.09 -17.02
C CYS A 310 16.82 -10.39 -16.21
N VAL A 311 15.73 -11.05 -15.91
CA VAL A 311 15.70 -12.37 -15.28
C VAL A 311 15.66 -13.42 -16.39
N ASN A 312 16.83 -13.93 -16.76
CA ASN A 312 16.96 -15.03 -17.71
C ASN A 312 16.44 -16.32 -17.06
N THR A 313 15.44 -16.94 -17.65
CA THR A 313 14.74 -18.08 -17.09
C THR A 313 14.80 -19.25 -18.08
N PRO A 314 14.95 -20.52 -17.64
CA PRO A 314 14.89 -21.68 -18.53
C PRO A 314 13.58 -21.71 -19.32
N THR A 315 13.64 -22.08 -20.60
CA THR A 315 12.53 -21.97 -21.56
C THR A 315 11.26 -22.64 -21.08
N GLU A 316 11.31 -23.87 -20.59
CA GLU A 316 10.11 -24.58 -20.13
C GLU A 316 9.51 -23.95 -18.85
N ALA A 317 10.36 -23.47 -17.97
CA ALA A 317 9.89 -22.81 -16.76
C ALA A 317 9.23 -21.45 -17.06
N VAL A 318 9.82 -20.63 -17.96
CA VAL A 318 9.21 -19.35 -18.33
C VAL A 318 7.91 -19.52 -19.11
N LYS A 319 7.75 -20.56 -19.90
CA LYS A 319 6.46 -20.92 -20.53
C LYS A 319 5.38 -21.15 -19.46
N THR A 320 5.69 -21.98 -18.47
CA THR A 320 4.78 -22.25 -17.35
C THR A 320 4.46 -20.96 -16.57
N ILE A 321 5.46 -20.13 -16.27
CA ILE A 321 5.25 -18.83 -15.58
C ILE A 321 4.35 -17.93 -16.44
N TYR A 322 4.64 -17.80 -17.72
CA TYR A 322 3.90 -16.94 -18.65
C TYR A 322 2.44 -17.34 -18.78
N ASP A 323 2.17 -18.65 -18.92
CA ASP A 323 0.81 -19.16 -19.13
C ASP A 323 -0.09 -18.99 -17.88
N ASN A 324 0.51 -18.82 -16.70
CA ASN A 324 -0.18 -18.55 -15.44
C ASN A 324 -0.05 -17.07 -15.00
N ALA A 325 0.61 -16.21 -15.78
CA ALA A 325 0.78 -14.81 -15.49
C ALA A 325 -0.29 -13.94 -16.18
N TYR A 326 -0.40 -12.70 -15.71
CA TYR A 326 -1.29 -11.69 -16.28
C TYR A 326 -0.70 -10.28 -16.04
N ASN A 327 -1.13 -9.31 -16.85
CA ASN A 327 -0.77 -7.92 -16.64
C ASN A 327 -1.28 -7.44 -15.28
N GLY A 328 -0.41 -6.86 -14.47
CA GLY A 328 -0.70 -6.50 -13.08
C GLY A 328 -0.31 -7.55 -12.05
N MET A 329 0.10 -8.78 -12.43
CA MET A 329 0.58 -9.78 -11.48
C MET A 329 1.79 -9.23 -10.70
N PRO A 330 1.78 -9.31 -9.35
CA PRO A 330 2.90 -8.85 -8.53
C PRO A 330 4.19 -9.64 -8.80
N VAL A 331 5.32 -8.91 -8.83
CA VAL A 331 6.67 -9.46 -8.93
C VAL A 331 7.49 -8.93 -7.76
N VAL A 332 7.95 -9.82 -6.88
CA VAL A 332 8.72 -9.49 -5.67
C VAL A 332 10.17 -9.88 -5.90
N VAL A 333 11.07 -8.90 -5.91
CA VAL A 333 12.52 -9.10 -6.14
C VAL A 333 13.29 -8.70 -4.88
N TYR A 334 14.09 -9.60 -4.30
CA TYR A 334 14.82 -9.37 -3.04
C TYR A 334 16.25 -9.90 -3.03
#